data_54a0fb19e2b01e03ce8a593152d8837e
#
_entry.id   54a0fb19e2b01e03ce8a593152d8837e
#
_cell.length_a   1.000
_cell.length_b   1.000
_cell.length_c   1.000
_cell.angle_alpha   90.00
_cell.angle_beta   90.00
_cell.angle_gamma   90.00
#
_symmetry.space_group_name_H-M   'P 1'
#
loop_
_entity.id
_entity.type
_entity.pdbx_description
1 polymer ?
#
loop_
_entity_poly.entity_id
_entity_poly.type
_entity_poly.pdbx_seq_one_letter_code
_entity_poly.pdbx_strand_id
1 'polypeptide(L)'
;MKQTIALVDDDRNILTSISIALEKEGFNVQTYLDGESAYIGITRTPPDLAVIDVKMPKMDGEELLRKLRKKTPLPVILLLSLIHI
;
A
#
# COMPACT_ATOMS: atom_id res chain seq x y z
N MET A 1 12.73 -1.23 -17.30
CA MET A 1 12.89 -1.14 -15.84
C MET A 1 11.61 -1.58 -15.16
N LYS A 2 11.74 -2.26 -14.06
CA LYS A 2 10.55 -2.67 -13.32
C LYS A 2 10.00 -1.52 -12.51
N GLN A 3 8.70 -1.41 -12.50
CA GLN A 3 8.04 -0.44 -11.63
C GLN A 3 7.76 -1.07 -10.28
N THR A 4 7.70 -0.24 -9.25
CA THR A 4 7.53 -0.68 -7.88
C THR A 4 6.15 -0.28 -7.37
N ILE A 5 5.45 -1.24 -6.78
CA ILE A 5 4.13 -1.00 -6.20
C ILE A 5 4.22 -1.28 -4.70
N ALA A 6 3.74 -0.34 -3.90
CA ALA A 6 3.62 -0.57 -2.47
C ALA A 6 2.21 -1.03 -2.16
N LEU A 7 2.10 -2.09 -1.36
CA LEU A 7 0.82 -2.63 -0.93
C LEU A 7 0.71 -2.45 0.58
N VAL A 8 -0.37 -1.85 1.04
CA VAL A 8 -0.59 -1.61 2.46
C VAL A 8 -1.92 -2.23 2.86
N ASP A 9 -1.87 -3.25 3.70
CA ASP A 9 -3.06 -3.95 4.16
C ASP A 9 -2.70 -4.69 5.43
N ASP A 10 -3.59 -4.70 6.42
CA ASP A 10 -3.31 -5.41 7.67
C ASP A 10 -3.57 -6.90 7.57
N ASP A 11 -4.09 -7.39 6.44
CA ASP A 11 -4.30 -8.81 6.22
C ASP A 11 -3.09 -9.39 5.47
N ARG A 12 -2.29 -10.16 6.19
CA ARG A 12 -1.07 -10.73 5.63
C ARG A 12 -1.33 -11.65 4.44
N ASN A 13 -2.46 -12.37 4.46
CA ASN A 13 -2.79 -13.27 3.36
C ASN A 13 -3.11 -12.51 2.08
N ILE A 14 -3.79 -11.39 2.21
CA ILE A 14 -4.09 -10.55 1.06
C ILE A 14 -2.81 -9.99 0.49
N LEU A 15 -1.91 -9.49 1.34
CA LEU A 15 -0.63 -8.97 0.87
C LEU A 15 0.15 -10.03 0.10
N THR A 16 0.22 -11.23 0.64
CA THR A 16 0.95 -12.31 0.00
C THR A 16 0.36 -12.65 -1.36
N SER A 17 -0.96 -12.79 -1.43
CA SER A 17 -1.62 -13.17 -2.68
C SER A 17 -1.42 -12.13 -3.76
N ILE A 18 -1.62 -10.85 -3.41
CA ILE A 18 -1.49 -9.77 -4.39
C ILE A 18 -0.03 -9.60 -4.80
N SER A 19 0.91 -9.73 -3.84
CA SER A 19 2.32 -9.62 -4.16
C SER A 19 2.74 -10.65 -5.19
N ILE A 20 2.32 -11.90 -5.00
CA ILE A 20 2.69 -12.96 -5.93
C ILE A 20 2.15 -12.66 -7.32
N ALA A 21 0.89 -12.21 -7.40
CA ALA A 21 0.29 -11.90 -8.68
C ALA A 21 1.02 -10.75 -9.38
N LEU A 22 1.35 -9.70 -8.65
CA LEU A 22 2.03 -8.54 -9.24
C LEU A 22 3.46 -8.88 -9.65
N GLU A 23 4.15 -9.68 -8.85
CA GLU A 23 5.51 -10.07 -9.19
C GLU A 23 5.54 -10.91 -10.46
N LYS A 24 4.52 -11.74 -10.68
CA LYS A 24 4.42 -12.50 -11.91
C LYS A 24 4.24 -11.59 -13.13
N GLU A 25 3.66 -10.43 -12.93
CA GLU A 25 3.49 -9.46 -14.02
C GLU A 25 4.72 -8.58 -14.21
N GLY A 26 5.74 -8.78 -13.41
CA GLY A 26 6.99 -8.05 -13.61
C GLY A 26 7.19 -6.84 -12.71
N PHE A 27 6.35 -6.67 -11.69
CA PHE A 27 6.51 -5.54 -10.77
C PHE A 27 7.39 -5.92 -9.59
N ASN A 28 8.08 -4.93 -9.03
CA ASN A 28 8.65 -5.06 -7.71
C ASN A 28 7.57 -4.67 -6.71
N VAL A 29 7.51 -5.35 -5.57
CA VAL A 29 6.45 -5.10 -4.61
C VAL A 29 7.05 -4.83 -3.24
N GLN A 30 6.57 -3.76 -2.58
CA GLN A 30 6.87 -3.46 -1.19
C GLN A 30 5.59 -3.71 -0.42
N THR A 31 5.66 -4.40 0.71
CA THR A 31 4.46 -4.68 1.50
C THR A 31 4.57 -4.09 2.89
N TYR A 32 3.46 -3.60 3.40
CA TYR A 32 3.38 -3.02 4.74
C TYR A 32 2.09 -3.48 5.41
N LEU A 33 2.18 -3.81 6.69
CA LEU A 33 1.03 -4.33 7.43
C LEU A 33 0.25 -3.27 8.19
N ASP A 34 0.77 -2.05 8.27
CA ASP A 34 0.10 -0.97 8.98
C ASP A 34 0.49 0.38 8.39
N GLY A 35 -0.26 1.41 8.80
CA GLY A 35 -0.07 2.74 8.24
C GLY A 35 1.25 3.38 8.63
N GLU A 36 1.70 3.14 9.85
CA GLU A 36 2.93 3.78 10.32
C GLU A 36 4.16 3.24 9.58
N SER A 37 4.27 1.91 9.46
CA SER A 37 5.39 1.33 8.74
C SER A 37 5.33 1.70 7.26
N ALA A 38 4.11 1.79 6.70
CA ALA A 38 3.94 2.21 5.32
C ALA A 38 4.40 3.65 5.12
N TYR A 39 4.03 4.54 6.03
CA TYR A 39 4.43 5.94 5.92
C TYR A 39 5.96 6.06 5.91
N ILE A 40 6.61 5.37 6.84
CA ILE A 40 8.06 5.41 6.94
C ILE A 40 8.71 4.83 5.69
N GLY A 41 8.25 3.64 5.27
CA GLY A 41 8.86 2.96 4.12
C GLY A 41 8.62 3.67 2.81
N ILE A 42 7.41 4.17 2.58
CA ILE A 42 7.07 4.84 1.33
C ILE A 42 7.78 6.19 1.22
N THR A 43 7.89 6.93 2.31
CA THR A 43 8.59 8.22 2.25
C THR A 43 10.09 8.05 2.10
N ARG A 44 10.64 6.96 2.64
CA ARG A 44 12.07 6.69 2.54
C ARG A 44 12.44 6.13 1.17
N THR A 45 11.63 5.22 0.65
CA THR A 45 11.88 4.58 -0.64
C THR A 45 10.59 4.62 -1.46
N PRO A 46 10.32 5.75 -2.14
CA PRO A 46 9.03 5.94 -2.81
C PRO A 46 8.81 4.92 -3.93
N PRO A 47 7.65 4.29 -3.97
CA PRO A 47 7.27 3.43 -5.09
C PRO A 47 6.72 4.27 -6.24
N ASP A 48 6.37 3.60 -7.33
CA ASP A 48 5.70 4.27 -8.45
C ASP A 48 4.19 4.39 -8.20
N LEU A 49 3.65 3.50 -7.39
CA LEU A 49 2.22 3.48 -7.09
C LEU A 49 2.02 2.85 -5.72
N ALA A 50 1.09 3.34 -4.95
CA ALA A 50 0.72 2.71 -3.68
C ALA A 50 -0.74 2.27 -3.72
N VAL A 51 -1.00 1.06 -3.25
CA VAL A 51 -2.36 0.52 -3.11
C VAL A 51 -2.59 0.33 -1.61
N ILE A 52 -3.53 1.05 -1.05
CA ILE A 52 -3.71 1.14 0.39
C ILE A 52 -5.13 0.73 0.78
N ASP A 53 -5.23 -0.21 1.71
CA ASP A 53 -6.52 -0.59 2.27
C ASP A 53 -7.02 0.55 3.17
N VAL A 54 -8.30 0.91 3.01
CA VAL A 54 -8.87 1.98 3.82
C VAL A 54 -9.06 1.55 5.26
N LYS A 55 -9.51 0.31 5.47
CA LYS A 55 -9.83 -0.15 6.82
C LYS A 55 -8.65 -0.82 7.50
N MET A 56 -7.91 -0.05 8.23
CA MET A 56 -6.81 -0.58 9.04
C MET A 56 -6.92 -0.02 10.44
N PRO A 57 -6.48 -0.77 11.46
CA PRO A 57 -6.50 -0.26 12.81
C PRO A 57 -5.50 0.89 13.00
N LYS A 58 -5.75 1.74 13.94
CA LYS A 58 -4.90 2.89 14.30
C LYS A 58 -4.89 3.95 13.22
N MET A 59 -4.09 3.79 12.18
CA MET A 59 -4.03 4.74 11.07
C MET A 59 -4.69 4.10 9.86
N ASP A 60 -5.88 4.58 9.48
CA ASP A 60 -6.56 4.02 8.31
C ASP A 60 -5.96 4.58 7.01
N GLY A 61 -6.43 4.03 5.88
CA GLY A 61 -5.87 4.37 4.59
C GLY A 61 -6.03 5.83 4.21
N GLU A 62 -7.12 6.46 4.62
CA GLU A 62 -7.35 7.88 4.31
C GLU A 62 -6.39 8.76 5.08
N GLU A 63 -6.16 8.44 6.35
CA GLU A 63 -5.21 9.19 7.15
C GLU A 63 -3.79 9.03 6.60
N LEU A 64 -3.44 7.80 6.22
CA LEU A 64 -2.15 7.54 5.62
C LEU A 64 -1.98 8.35 4.33
N LEU A 65 -3.01 8.39 3.50
CA LEU A 65 -2.96 9.16 2.26
C LEU A 65 -2.71 10.64 2.55
N ARG A 66 -3.42 11.20 3.52
CA ARG A 66 -3.21 12.61 3.86
C ARG A 66 -1.77 12.89 4.27
N LYS A 67 -1.19 11.99 5.07
CA LYS A 67 0.20 12.16 5.50
C LYS A 67 1.17 12.03 4.34
N LEU A 68 0.91 11.07 3.44
CA LEU A 68 1.79 10.88 2.30
C LEU A 68 1.75 12.07 1.35
N ARG A 69 0.57 12.70 1.16
CA ARG A 69 0.45 13.83 0.25
C ARG A 69 1.28 15.02 0.67
N LYS A 70 1.64 15.12 1.95
CA LYS A 70 2.53 16.20 2.41
C LYS A 70 3.97 15.94 2.05
N LYS A 71 4.32 14.71 1.67
CA LYS A 71 5.70 14.33 1.39
C LYS A 71 5.93 13.94 -0.07
N THR A 72 4.91 13.45 -0.75
CA THR A 72 5.10 12.91 -2.09
C THR A 72 3.79 12.97 -2.87
N PRO A 73 3.86 13.27 -4.19
CA PRO A 73 2.67 13.28 -5.04
C PRO A 73 2.41 11.93 -5.72
N LEU A 74 2.98 10.85 -5.22
CA LEU A 74 2.85 9.56 -5.91
C LEU A 74 1.37 9.14 -6.04
N PRO A 75 1.02 8.41 -7.10
CA PRO A 75 -0.36 7.93 -7.26
C PRO A 75 -0.71 6.92 -6.17
N VAL A 76 -1.94 7.03 -5.66
CA VAL A 76 -2.43 6.14 -4.62
C VAL A 76 -3.81 5.63 -5.01
N ILE A 77 -4.02 4.33 -4.88
CA ILE A 77 -5.33 3.71 -5.04
C ILE A 77 -5.77 3.23 -3.67
N LEU A 78 -6.96 3.68 -3.24
CA LEU A 78 -7.52 3.22 -1.98
C LEU A 78 -8.46 2.06 -2.26
N LEU A 79 -8.30 0.97 -1.51
CA LEU A 79 -9.19 -0.17 -1.62
C LEU A 79 -10.26 -0.07 -0.54
N LEU A 80 -11.51 -0.06 -0.97
CA LEU A 80 -12.61 -0.13 -0.04
C LEU A 80 -12.91 -1.59 0.17
N SER A 81 -12.75 -2.02 1.38
CA SER A 81 -13.02 -3.39 1.71
C SER A 81 -14.49 -3.63 1.60
N LEU A 82 -14.90 -4.36 0.62
CA LEU A 82 -16.30 -4.59 0.37
C LEU A 82 -16.77 -5.84 0.97
N ILE A 83 -16.29 -6.21 1.97
CA ILE A 83 -16.62 -7.34 2.47
C ILE A 83 -17.71 -7.53 3.05
N HIS A 84 -18.21 -8.07 3.09
CA HIS A 84 -19.22 -8.20 3.61
C HIS A 84 -19.70 -9.33 3.79
N ILE A 85 -20.08 -9.53 4.13
CA ILE A 85 -20.71 -10.38 4.40
C ILE A 85 -20.59 -11.17 4.94
#